data_c59f2128ca996ec9923ee57f656dff32
#
_entry.id   c59f2128ca996ec9923ee57f656dff32
#
_cell.length_a   1.000
_cell.length_b   1.000
_cell.length_c   1.000
_cell.angle_alpha   90.00
_cell.angle_beta   90.00
_cell.angle_gamma   90.00
#
_symmetry.space_group_name_H-M   'P 1'
#
loop_
_entity.id
_entity.type
_entity.pdbx_description
1 polymer ?
#
loop_
_entity_poly.entity_id
_entity_poly.type
_entity_poly.pdbx_seq_one_letter_code
_entity_poly.pdbx_strand_id
1 'polypeptide(L)'
;AFKDDPQDELDWVREQSLRMGAVDAAVSTHWSDGGKGAEQLAAAVLKASERPAQFRYLYDVSWPIRKKIKTIATHMYGAAGVSFEPDVERQIDTAEALGYGGLPVCMAKTPLSLSHDPTVKGRPTGFTVPIKELRILXXXXWCRVCDGGLFRDSVDAGVTQDTDR
;
A
#
# COMPACT_ATOMS: atom_id res chain seq x y z
N ALA A 1 10.82 4.13 -15.23
CA ALA A 1 11.26 5.45 -15.70
C ALA A 1 10.40 5.89 -16.87
N PHE A 2 10.18 7.19 -16.98
CA PHE A 2 9.54 7.79 -18.14
C PHE A 2 10.63 8.36 -19.09
N LYS A 3 10.21 8.64 -20.31
CA LYS A 3 11.14 9.05 -21.38
C LYS A 3 11.96 10.31 -21.02
N ASP A 4 11.32 11.24 -20.29
CA ASP A 4 11.91 12.54 -19.99
C ASP A 4 12.55 12.61 -18.59
N ASP A 5 12.63 11.47 -17.86
CA ASP A 5 13.30 11.46 -16.56
C ASP A 5 14.81 11.69 -16.73
N PRO A 6 15.40 12.67 -16.03
CA PRO A 6 16.83 12.93 -16.12
C PRO A 6 17.66 11.74 -15.63
N GLN A 7 18.74 11.44 -16.34
CA GLN A 7 19.58 10.27 -16.01
C GLN A 7 20.20 10.39 -14.61
N ASP A 8 20.58 11.58 -14.21
CA ASP A 8 21.17 11.81 -12.89
C ASP A 8 20.17 11.53 -11.75
N GLU A 9 18.87 11.82 -11.95
CA GLU A 9 17.83 11.46 -10.98
C GLU A 9 17.66 9.95 -10.90
N LEU A 10 17.64 9.26 -12.04
CA LEU A 10 17.53 7.80 -12.09
C LEU A 10 18.71 7.14 -11.37
N ASP A 11 19.92 7.62 -11.64
CA ASP A 11 21.14 7.11 -11.01
C ASP A 11 21.13 7.39 -9.50
N TRP A 12 20.69 8.58 -9.09
CA TRP A 12 20.58 8.94 -7.68
C TRP A 12 19.60 8.01 -6.95
N VAL A 13 18.41 7.78 -7.52
CA VAL A 13 17.40 6.88 -6.92
C VAL A 13 17.96 5.47 -6.78
N ARG A 14 18.65 4.98 -7.82
CA ARG A 14 19.26 3.65 -7.81
C ARG A 14 20.33 3.54 -6.70
N GLU A 15 21.21 4.54 -6.62
CA GLU A 15 22.23 4.59 -5.56
C GLU A 15 21.63 4.62 -4.16
N GLN A 16 20.64 5.50 -3.93
CA GLN A 16 20.02 5.59 -2.61
C GLN A 16 19.31 4.30 -2.23
N SER A 17 18.66 3.63 -3.18
CA SER A 17 18.03 2.34 -2.94
C SER A 17 19.04 1.30 -2.43
N LEU A 18 20.19 1.23 -3.09
CA LEU A 18 21.26 0.32 -2.67
C LEU A 18 21.82 0.68 -1.29
N ARG A 19 22.04 1.97 -1.03
CA ARG A 19 22.51 2.47 0.27
C ARG A 19 21.53 2.14 1.40
N MET A 20 20.22 2.16 1.08
CA MET A 20 19.18 1.84 2.07
C MET A 20 18.96 0.35 2.26
N GLY A 21 19.73 -0.50 1.57
CA GLY A 21 19.73 -1.93 1.80
C GLY A 21 19.00 -2.78 0.77
N ALA A 22 18.59 -2.21 -0.35
CA ALA A 22 18.03 -3.03 -1.43
C ALA A 22 19.09 -4.00 -1.95
N VAL A 23 18.69 -5.22 -2.30
CA VAL A 23 19.57 -6.27 -2.84
C VAL A 23 20.14 -5.83 -4.18
N ASP A 24 19.31 -5.16 -4.97
CA ASP A 24 19.68 -4.61 -6.27
C ASP A 24 18.70 -3.47 -6.60
N ALA A 25 19.02 -2.70 -7.63
CA ALA A 25 18.16 -1.61 -8.10
C ALA A 25 18.43 -1.40 -9.59
N ALA A 26 17.39 -1.47 -10.40
CA ALA A 26 17.48 -1.35 -11.85
C ALA A 26 16.48 -0.32 -12.38
N VAL A 27 16.89 0.44 -13.37
CA VAL A 27 16.00 1.34 -14.10
C VAL A 27 15.13 0.48 -15.03
N SER A 28 13.80 0.63 -14.90
CA SER A 28 12.87 -0.10 -15.76
C SER A 28 12.20 0.88 -16.73
N THR A 29 12.32 0.59 -18.03
CA THR A 29 11.71 1.34 -19.13
C THR A 29 10.58 0.56 -19.79
N HIS A 30 9.91 -0.33 -19.02
CA HIS A 30 8.86 -1.19 -19.57
C HIS A 30 7.71 -0.42 -20.22
N TRP A 31 7.47 0.81 -19.81
CA TRP A 31 6.43 1.66 -20.38
C TRP A 31 6.73 1.98 -21.87
N SER A 32 7.98 2.30 -22.18
CA SER A 32 8.39 2.65 -23.56
C SER A 32 8.85 1.44 -24.37
N ASP A 33 9.53 0.48 -23.71
CA ASP A 33 10.27 -0.58 -24.40
C ASP A 33 9.66 -1.98 -24.17
N GLY A 34 8.49 -2.02 -23.53
CA GLY A 34 7.81 -3.29 -23.25
C GLY A 34 8.64 -4.21 -22.37
N GLY A 35 8.55 -5.52 -22.63
CA GLY A 35 9.26 -6.53 -21.84
C GLY A 35 10.77 -6.34 -21.81
N LYS A 36 11.34 -5.89 -22.93
CA LYS A 36 12.78 -5.66 -23.03
C LYS A 36 13.25 -4.61 -22.00
N GLY A 37 12.44 -3.57 -21.78
CA GLY A 37 12.75 -2.52 -20.81
C GLY A 37 12.67 -2.99 -19.35
N ALA A 38 12.19 -4.20 -19.08
CA ALA A 38 12.08 -4.76 -17.73
C ALA A 38 13.11 -5.87 -17.44
N GLU A 39 13.95 -6.24 -18.40
CA GLU A 39 14.88 -7.38 -18.25
C GLU A 39 15.84 -7.21 -17.06
N GLN A 40 16.40 -6.01 -16.89
CA GLN A 40 17.31 -5.74 -15.78
C GLN A 40 16.59 -5.83 -14.42
N LEU A 41 15.35 -5.34 -14.36
CA LEU A 41 14.55 -5.45 -13.14
C LEU A 41 14.22 -6.92 -12.85
N ALA A 42 13.90 -7.71 -13.87
CA ALA A 42 13.65 -9.15 -13.72
C ALA A 42 14.89 -9.87 -13.18
N ALA A 43 16.08 -9.55 -13.71
CA ALA A 43 17.34 -10.10 -13.21
C ALA A 43 17.60 -9.72 -11.75
N ALA A 44 17.30 -8.47 -11.37
CA ALA A 44 17.43 -8.01 -9.99
C ALA A 44 16.48 -8.78 -9.05
N VAL A 45 15.24 -9.06 -9.50
CA VAL A 45 14.28 -9.85 -8.73
C VAL A 45 14.76 -11.29 -8.55
N LEU A 46 15.27 -11.92 -9.62
CA LEU A 46 15.81 -13.27 -9.53
C LEU A 46 16.97 -13.34 -8.52
N LYS A 47 17.90 -12.41 -8.61
CA LYS A 47 19.01 -12.30 -7.66
C LYS A 47 18.53 -12.12 -6.21
N ALA A 48 17.49 -11.30 -6.00
CA ALA A 48 16.91 -11.11 -4.68
C ALA A 48 16.26 -12.38 -4.15
N SER A 49 15.59 -13.14 -5.03
CA SER A 49 14.87 -14.37 -4.65
C SER A 49 15.80 -15.55 -4.30
N GLU A 50 17.09 -15.46 -4.63
CA GLU A 50 18.09 -16.46 -4.21
C GLU A 50 18.37 -16.40 -2.70
N ARG A 51 18.04 -15.29 -2.05
CA ARG A 51 18.25 -15.13 -0.61
C ARG A 51 17.09 -15.75 0.18
N PRO A 52 17.37 -16.44 1.29
CA PRO A 52 16.30 -16.97 2.13
C PRO A 52 15.37 -15.85 2.62
N ALA A 53 14.07 -16.04 2.44
CA ALA A 53 13.08 -15.07 2.90
C ALA A 53 12.92 -15.15 4.43
N GLN A 54 12.91 -14.00 5.08
CA GLN A 54 12.61 -13.88 6.50
C GLN A 54 11.37 -12.99 6.65
N PHE A 55 10.25 -13.46 6.12
CA PHE A 55 9.01 -12.70 6.13
C PHE A 55 8.53 -12.47 7.57
N ARG A 56 8.16 -11.23 7.86
CA ARG A 56 7.50 -10.87 9.11
C ARG A 56 6.54 -9.70 8.84
N TYR A 57 5.43 -9.74 9.53
CA TYR A 57 4.49 -8.63 9.47
C TYR A 57 5.08 -7.39 10.17
N LEU A 58 4.63 -6.22 9.77
CA LEU A 58 4.96 -4.95 10.43
C LEU A 58 4.45 -4.91 11.88
N TYR A 59 3.44 -5.72 12.18
CA TYR A 59 2.77 -5.79 13.47
C TYR A 59 2.35 -7.25 13.74
N ASP A 60 2.05 -7.56 14.98
CA ASP A 60 1.48 -8.86 15.33
C ASP A 60 0.04 -8.94 14.82
N VAL A 61 -0.26 -9.96 14.01
CA VAL A 61 -1.60 -10.14 13.41
C VAL A 61 -2.69 -10.37 14.44
N SER A 62 -2.35 -10.77 15.66
CA SER A 62 -3.32 -10.92 16.75
C SER A 62 -3.74 -9.60 17.38
N TRP A 63 -3.05 -8.48 17.06
CA TRP A 63 -3.42 -7.18 17.63
C TRP A 63 -4.80 -6.72 17.15
N PRO A 64 -5.50 -5.89 17.96
CA PRO A 64 -6.75 -5.27 17.53
C PRO A 64 -6.60 -4.52 16.20
N ILE A 65 -7.65 -4.51 15.40
CA ILE A 65 -7.64 -3.88 14.06
C ILE A 65 -7.18 -2.42 14.14
N ARG A 66 -7.69 -1.67 15.11
CA ARG A 66 -7.31 -0.25 15.31
C ARG A 66 -5.80 -0.07 15.51
N LYS A 67 -5.18 -0.96 16.28
CA LYS A 67 -3.75 -0.91 16.54
C LYS A 67 -2.94 -1.20 15.27
N LYS A 68 -3.37 -2.17 14.47
CA LYS A 68 -2.73 -2.50 13.18
C LYS A 68 -2.78 -1.30 12.23
N ILE A 69 -3.97 -0.68 12.07
CA ILE A 69 -4.17 0.49 11.23
C ILE A 69 -3.25 1.64 11.68
N LYS A 70 -3.24 1.93 12.99
CA LYS A 70 -2.36 2.98 13.55
C LYS A 70 -0.89 2.67 13.26
N THR A 71 -0.46 1.42 13.41
CA THR A 71 0.93 1.02 13.15
C THR A 71 1.31 1.28 11.68
N ILE A 72 0.45 0.91 10.73
CA ILE A 72 0.69 1.18 9.31
C ILE A 72 0.81 2.70 9.08
N ALA A 73 -0.14 3.47 9.58
CA ALA A 73 -0.18 4.91 9.37
C ALA A 73 1.08 5.60 9.92
N THR A 74 1.52 5.21 11.12
CA THR A 74 2.67 5.87 11.75
C THR A 74 4.00 5.39 11.16
N HIS A 75 4.17 4.09 10.93
CA HIS A 75 5.47 3.55 10.49
C HIS A 75 5.69 3.67 8.98
N MET A 76 4.62 3.49 8.18
CA MET A 76 4.77 3.50 6.73
C MET A 76 4.53 4.88 6.12
N TYR A 77 3.58 5.65 6.67
CA TYR A 77 3.23 6.95 6.09
C TYR A 77 3.80 8.13 6.87
N GLY A 78 4.32 7.90 8.08
CA GLY A 78 4.87 8.98 8.91
C GLY A 78 3.80 9.85 9.58
N ALA A 79 2.58 9.36 9.68
CA ALA A 79 1.49 10.08 10.32
C ALA A 79 1.69 10.18 11.84
N ALA A 80 1.14 11.23 12.45
CA ALA A 80 1.09 11.36 13.91
C ALA A 80 0.05 10.41 14.52
N GLY A 81 -0.98 10.05 13.75
CA GLY A 81 -2.03 9.16 14.22
C GLY A 81 -3.11 8.89 13.18
N VAL A 82 -4.20 8.32 13.65
CA VAL A 82 -5.37 8.02 12.81
C VAL A 82 -6.63 8.53 13.49
N SER A 83 -7.64 8.87 12.70
CA SER A 83 -8.99 9.11 13.18
C SER A 83 -9.93 8.14 12.46
N PHE A 84 -10.98 7.74 13.14
CA PHE A 84 -11.97 6.81 12.59
C PHE A 84 -13.31 7.51 12.53
N GLU A 85 -14.00 7.43 11.40
CA GLU A 85 -15.36 7.90 11.29
C GLU A 85 -16.28 6.97 12.11
N PRO A 86 -17.45 7.47 12.63
CA PRO A 86 -18.33 6.65 13.47
C PRO A 86 -18.76 5.33 12.83
N ASP A 87 -18.98 5.34 11.51
CA ASP A 87 -19.34 4.13 10.78
C ASP A 87 -18.21 3.11 10.78
N VAL A 88 -16.95 3.59 10.64
CA VAL A 88 -15.76 2.73 10.64
C VAL A 88 -15.56 2.10 12.01
N GLU A 89 -15.81 2.86 13.08
CA GLU A 89 -15.74 2.30 14.44
C GLU A 89 -16.68 1.09 14.58
N ARG A 90 -17.94 1.24 14.09
CA ARG A 90 -18.91 0.15 14.10
C ARG A 90 -18.49 -1.04 13.23
N GLN A 91 -17.91 -0.75 12.06
CA GLN A 91 -17.39 -1.78 11.16
C GLN A 91 -16.25 -2.57 11.82
N ILE A 92 -15.35 -1.90 12.53
CA ILE A 92 -14.25 -2.54 13.25
C ILE A 92 -14.81 -3.44 14.36
N ASP A 93 -15.71 -2.90 15.19
CA ASP A 93 -16.32 -3.67 16.29
C ASP A 93 -17.03 -4.93 15.76
N THR A 94 -17.78 -4.77 14.66
CA THR A 94 -18.46 -5.88 14.01
C THR A 94 -17.46 -6.92 13.50
N ALA A 95 -16.39 -6.49 12.82
CA ALA A 95 -15.37 -7.39 12.29
C ALA A 95 -14.70 -8.17 13.41
N GLU A 96 -14.37 -7.52 14.52
CA GLU A 96 -13.75 -8.18 15.68
C GLU A 96 -14.71 -9.16 16.34
N ALA A 97 -16.00 -8.79 16.51
CA ALA A 97 -17.02 -9.65 17.09
C ALA A 97 -17.27 -10.91 16.24
N LEU A 98 -17.14 -10.80 14.90
CA LEU A 98 -17.29 -11.92 13.99
C LEU A 98 -16.01 -12.78 13.88
N GLY A 99 -14.95 -12.46 14.63
CA GLY A 99 -13.71 -13.26 14.66
C GLY A 99 -12.69 -12.89 13.61
N TYR A 100 -12.89 -11.78 12.86
CA TYR A 100 -11.97 -11.35 11.82
C TYR A 100 -10.83 -10.48 12.34
N GLY A 101 -10.74 -10.29 13.65
CA GLY A 101 -9.68 -9.47 14.26
C GLY A 101 -8.26 -9.93 13.92
N GLY A 102 -8.06 -11.23 13.63
CA GLY A 102 -6.75 -11.79 13.28
C GLY A 102 -6.31 -11.56 11.83
N LEU A 103 -7.17 -11.00 10.97
CA LEU A 103 -6.80 -10.76 9.57
C LEU A 103 -5.79 -9.61 9.44
N PRO A 104 -4.85 -9.70 8.49
CA PRO A 104 -3.97 -8.57 8.19
C PRO A 104 -4.75 -7.40 7.58
N VAL A 105 -4.20 -6.20 7.72
CA VAL A 105 -4.82 -4.97 7.23
C VAL A 105 -4.07 -4.47 6.00
N CYS A 106 -4.80 -4.15 4.95
CA CYS A 106 -4.32 -3.44 3.77
C CYS A 106 -4.95 -2.04 3.76
N MET A 107 -4.14 -1.01 3.59
CA MET A 107 -4.64 0.37 3.58
C MET A 107 -4.50 0.98 2.19
N ALA A 108 -5.61 1.52 1.66
CA ALA A 108 -5.65 2.21 0.38
C ALA A 108 -5.77 3.72 0.59
N LYS A 109 -4.82 4.46 0.07
CA LYS A 109 -4.80 5.93 0.09
C LYS A 109 -4.52 6.47 -1.32
N THR A 110 -4.47 7.81 -1.47
CA THR A 110 -4.11 8.42 -2.76
C THR A 110 -2.69 8.01 -3.18
N PRO A 111 -2.45 7.73 -4.48
CA PRO A 111 -1.08 7.49 -4.96
C PRO A 111 -0.26 8.78 -5.08
N LEU A 112 -0.86 9.95 -4.90
CA LEU A 112 -0.25 11.25 -5.18
C LEU A 112 0.45 11.89 -3.97
N SER A 113 0.34 11.27 -2.78
CA SER A 113 0.95 11.79 -1.55
C SER A 113 1.21 10.65 -0.56
N LEU A 114 2.16 10.86 0.35
CA LEU A 114 2.34 9.97 1.52
C LEU A 114 1.25 10.21 2.56
N SER A 115 0.57 11.39 2.52
CA SER A 115 -0.58 11.66 3.39
C SER A 115 -1.89 11.21 2.71
N HIS A 116 -3.02 11.53 3.34
CA HIS A 116 -4.35 11.31 2.77
C HIS A 116 -4.73 12.41 1.76
N ASP A 117 -4.02 13.52 1.73
CA ASP A 117 -4.30 14.69 0.89
C ASP A 117 -3.37 14.68 -0.32
N PRO A 118 -3.91 14.53 -1.56
CA PRO A 118 -3.07 14.44 -2.75
C PRO A 118 -2.30 15.72 -3.09
N THR A 119 -2.66 16.86 -2.47
CA THR A 119 -1.97 18.14 -2.72
C THR A 119 -0.71 18.30 -1.89
N VAL A 120 -0.56 17.55 -0.80
CA VAL A 120 0.58 17.64 0.11
C VAL A 120 1.71 16.75 -0.42
N LYS A 121 2.73 17.38 -0.98
CA LYS A 121 3.85 16.68 -1.65
C LYS A 121 5.02 16.44 -0.70
N GLY A 122 5.99 15.65 -1.16
CA GLY A 122 7.21 15.34 -0.43
C GLY A 122 6.96 14.38 0.74
N ARG A 123 7.61 14.64 1.86
CA ARG A 123 7.48 13.81 3.06
C ARG A 123 6.77 14.59 4.18
N PRO A 124 5.45 14.62 4.17
CA PRO A 124 4.69 15.32 5.22
C PRO A 124 4.84 14.61 6.57
N THR A 125 4.73 15.39 7.65
CA THR A 125 4.76 14.89 9.03
C THR A 125 3.65 15.53 9.85
N GLY A 126 3.31 14.94 10.98
CA GLY A 126 2.35 15.53 11.92
C GLY A 126 0.88 15.46 11.50
N PHE A 127 0.57 14.83 10.39
CA PHE A 127 -0.82 14.71 9.91
C PHE A 127 -1.52 13.51 10.55
N THR A 128 -2.84 13.56 10.58
CA THR A 128 -3.69 12.46 11.04
C THR A 128 -4.37 11.82 9.82
N VAL A 129 -4.30 10.50 9.73
CA VAL A 129 -4.92 9.77 8.60
C VAL A 129 -6.38 9.46 8.95
N PRO A 130 -7.37 10.01 8.22
CA PRO A 130 -8.77 9.65 8.44
C PRO A 130 -9.06 8.30 7.78
N ILE A 131 -9.64 7.38 8.55
CA ILE A 131 -10.11 6.09 8.03
C ILE A 131 -11.60 6.24 7.74
N LYS A 132 -11.97 6.04 6.48
CA LYS A 132 -13.32 6.33 5.97
C LYS A 132 -14.16 5.08 5.73
N GLU A 133 -13.50 3.91 5.66
CA GLU A 133 -14.22 2.66 5.43
C GLU A 133 -13.34 1.47 5.81
N LEU A 134 -13.96 0.42 6.33
CA LEU A 134 -13.33 -0.90 6.52
C LEU A 134 -14.18 -1.95 5.80
N ARG A 135 -13.55 -2.79 4.99
CA ARG A 135 -14.20 -3.94 4.34
C ARG A 135 -13.42 -5.22 4.65
N ILE A 136 -14.11 -6.31 4.86
CA ILE A 136 -13.52 -7.64 4.97
C ILE A 136 -13.47 -8.23 3.56
N LEU A 137 -12.27 -8.47 3.12
CA LEU A 137 -12.04 -9.11 1.80
C LEU A 137 -11.26 -10.40 2.04
N UNK A 138 -11.69 -11.35 1.37
CA UNK A 138 -11.13 -12.69 1.49
C UNK A 138 -10.02 -12.94 2.44
N UNK A 139 -8.90 -12.50 2.30
CA UNK A 139 -7.80 -12.69 3.06
C UNK A 139 -7.32 -11.57 3.83
N UNK A 140 -8.03 -10.12 3.53
CA UNK A 140 -7.57 -9.02 4.23
C UNK A 140 -8.69 -8.22 4.76
N UNK A 141 -8.51 -7.38 5.73
CA UNK A 141 -9.24 -6.29 6.12
C UNK A 141 -8.77 -5.15 5.32
N TRP A 142 -9.44 -4.53 4.48
CA TRP A 142 -9.14 -3.38 3.60
C TRP A 142 -9.69 -2.07 4.17
N CYS A 143 -8.82 -1.08 4.27
CA CYS A 143 -9.17 0.24 4.82
C CYS A 143 -9.02 1.32 3.76
N ARG A 144 -10.08 2.12 3.55
CA ARG A 144 -10.04 3.28 2.65
C ARG A 144 -9.75 4.54 3.46
N VAL A 145 -8.83 5.36 2.93
CA VAL A 145 -8.32 6.57 3.61
C VAL A 145 -8.80 7.85 2.93
N CYS A 146 -9.01 7.85 1.60
CA CYS A 146 -9.39 9.06 0.87
C CYS A 146 -10.61 8.82 -0.01
N ASP A 147 -11.28 9.89 -0.39
CA ASP A 147 -12.39 9.84 -1.33
C ASP A 147 -11.82 9.81 -2.76
N GLY A 148 -12.41 8.99 -3.63
CA GLY A 148 -12.06 8.94 -5.05
C GLY A 148 -10.76 8.24 -5.40
N GLY A 149 -10.31 7.28 -4.60
CA GLY A 149 -9.15 6.45 -4.98
C GLY A 149 -9.50 5.48 -6.11
N LEU A 150 -8.50 5.15 -6.92
CA LEU A 150 -8.55 4.28 -8.12
C LEU A 150 -9.22 2.91 -7.94
N PHE A 151 -9.62 2.55 -6.72
CA PHE A 151 -10.18 1.23 -6.42
C PHE A 151 -11.71 1.18 -6.34
N ARG A 152 -12.40 2.31 -6.59
CA ARG A 152 -13.86 2.31 -6.51
C ARG A 152 -14.51 1.52 -7.67
N ASP A 153 -13.86 1.53 -8.83
CA ASP A 153 -14.43 0.94 -10.05
C ASP A 153 -14.04 -0.52 -10.30
N SER A 154 -12.96 -1.01 -9.68
CA SER A 154 -12.48 -2.37 -9.98
C SER A 154 -13.07 -3.45 -9.05
N VAL A 155 -13.55 -3.08 -7.87
CA VAL A 155 -14.15 -4.08 -6.96
C VAL A 155 -15.65 -4.22 -7.22
N ASP A 156 -16.30 -3.12 -7.64
CA ASP A 156 -17.73 -3.15 -8.00
C ASP A 156 -17.97 -3.79 -9.38
N ALA A 157 -16.96 -3.81 -10.24
CA ALA A 157 -17.07 -4.44 -11.57
C ALA A 157 -17.04 -5.97 -11.56
N GLY A 158 -16.70 -6.58 -10.42
CA GLY A 158 -16.58 -8.04 -10.29
C GLY A 158 -17.79 -8.76 -9.71
N VAL A 159 -18.84 -8.03 -9.28
CA VAL A 159 -20.04 -8.64 -8.70
C VAL A 159 -21.27 -8.16 -9.49
N THR A 160 -21.32 -8.52 -10.77
CA THR A 160 -22.61 -8.60 -11.44
C THR A 160 -23.18 -9.96 -11.01
N GLN A 161 -24.13 -9.92 -10.09
CA GLN A 161 -24.97 -11.08 -9.84
C GLN A 161 -25.77 -11.35 -11.11
N ASP A 162 -25.36 -12.38 -11.83
CA ASP A 162 -26.19 -12.95 -12.89
C ASP A 162 -27.33 -13.72 -12.18
N THR A 163 -28.40 -13.00 -11.84
CA THR A 163 -29.60 -13.60 -11.27
C THR A 163 -30.69 -13.65 -12.33
N ASP A 164 -30.41 -14.32 -13.45
CA ASP A 164 -31.48 -14.70 -14.39
C ASP A 164 -31.05 -15.94 -15.18
N ARG A 165 -31.32 -17.10 -14.53
CA ARG A 165 -31.59 -18.39 -15.20
C ARG A 165 -32.12 -19.40 -14.21
#